data_3b997ec7527174c6f4cee90ab66313b9
#
_entry.id   3b997ec7527174c6f4cee90ab66313b9
#
_cell.length_a   1.000
_cell.length_b   1.000
_cell.length_c   1.000
_cell.angle_alpha   90.00
_cell.angle_beta   90.00
_cell.angle_gamma   90.00
#
_symmetry.space_group_name_H-M   'P 1'
#
loop_
_entity.id
_entity.type
_entity.pdbx_description
1 polymer ?
#
loop_
_entity_poly.entity_id
_entity_poly.type
_entity_poly.pdbx_seq_one_letter_code
_entity_poly.pdbx_strand_id
1 'polypeptide(L)'
;MLFVSTVLVGCGTTAETKIDEKATEKTSVSKKVLNLMENSEIGSMDSIFTQDEASINAQSNVFEGLYQLDEKDQLIPAAAKEMPEISEDGKRYTIKLREDGKWSNGDAVTANDFVFAWRKLANPKNQANYFFLLEGTILNGTAITKEEKAPEELGVKALDDYTLEVTLEKPVPYFTSLLAFSPFFPQNEAFVK
;
A
#
# COMPACT_ATOMS: atom_id res chain seq x y z
N MET A 1 -0.85 -74.90 -28.22
CA MET A 1 0.05 -73.77 -28.24
C MET A 1 0.54 -73.51 -26.83
N LEU A 2 1.82 -73.77 -26.61
CA LEU A 2 2.45 -73.89 -25.28
C LEU A 2 2.68 -72.48 -24.68
N PHE A 3 2.26 -72.32 -23.43
CA PHE A 3 2.71 -71.22 -22.56
C PHE A 3 3.79 -71.74 -21.63
N VAL A 4 4.96 -71.18 -21.73
CA VAL A 4 6.07 -71.42 -20.81
C VAL A 4 6.12 -70.31 -19.80
N SER A 5 5.80 -70.60 -18.55
CA SER A 5 5.95 -69.69 -17.40
C SER A 5 7.27 -70.01 -16.72
N THR A 6 8.21 -69.06 -16.76
CA THR A 6 9.46 -69.10 -15.96
C THR A 6 9.25 -68.39 -14.63
N VAL A 7 9.32 -69.12 -13.55
CA VAL A 7 9.35 -68.63 -12.16
C VAL A 7 10.83 -68.49 -11.76
N LEU A 8 11.26 -67.29 -11.43
CA LEU A 8 12.53 -67.00 -10.79
C LEU A 8 12.33 -66.85 -9.28
N VAL A 9 12.83 -67.80 -8.51
CA VAL A 9 12.92 -67.74 -7.06
C VAL A 9 14.25 -67.09 -6.70
N GLY A 10 14.22 -65.95 -6.07
CA GLY A 10 15.40 -65.27 -5.49
C GLY A 10 15.36 -65.37 -3.97
N CYS A 11 16.31 -66.02 -3.35
CA CYS A 11 16.50 -66.09 -1.89
C CYS A 11 16.84 -64.72 -1.33
N GLY A 12 16.02 -64.23 -0.40
CA GLY A 12 16.30 -63.04 0.38
C GLY A 12 16.98 -63.37 1.69
N THR A 13 18.00 -62.65 2.03
CA THR A 13 18.61 -62.60 3.36
C THR A 13 17.97 -61.44 4.11
N THR A 14 17.38 -61.73 5.25
CA THR A 14 16.87 -60.81 6.23
C THR A 14 18.01 -59.99 6.86
N ALA A 15 18.01 -58.71 6.63
CA ALA A 15 18.76 -57.75 7.43
C ALA A 15 17.74 -56.76 8.05
N GLU A 16 17.58 -56.83 9.36
CA GLU A 16 16.85 -55.87 10.14
C GLU A 16 17.55 -54.50 10.04
N THR A 17 16.92 -53.57 9.33
CA THR A 17 17.37 -52.17 9.35
C THR A 17 16.41 -51.42 10.26
N LYS A 18 16.95 -50.96 11.40
CA LYS A 18 16.28 -49.99 12.28
C LYS A 18 15.92 -48.76 11.49
N ILE A 19 14.64 -48.43 11.48
CA ILE A 19 14.13 -47.16 10.93
C ILE A 19 14.40 -46.11 11.99
N ASP A 20 15.43 -45.26 11.75
CA ASP A 20 15.58 -44.01 12.47
C ASP A 20 14.55 -43.02 11.92
N GLU A 21 13.46 -42.82 12.69
CA GLU A 21 12.58 -41.67 12.53
C GLU A 21 13.32 -40.42 12.93
N LYS A 22 13.77 -39.61 11.97
CA LYS A 22 13.78 -38.14 12.02
C LYS A 22 14.42 -37.51 10.80
N ALA A 23 13.77 -37.60 9.68
CA ALA A 23 14.01 -36.63 8.61
C ALA A 23 12.85 -35.62 8.64
N THR A 24 13.04 -34.54 9.38
CA THR A 24 12.19 -33.36 9.25
C THR A 24 12.49 -32.79 7.85
N GLU A 25 11.62 -33.07 6.89
CA GLU A 25 11.62 -32.38 5.60
C GLU A 25 11.48 -30.88 5.86
N LYS A 26 12.60 -30.18 5.81
CA LYS A 26 12.59 -28.74 5.60
C LYS A 26 12.05 -28.51 4.20
N THR A 27 10.74 -28.28 4.10
CA THR A 27 10.12 -27.77 2.89
C THR A 27 10.80 -26.43 2.58
N SER A 28 11.76 -26.44 1.68
CA SER A 28 12.34 -25.19 1.15
C SER A 28 11.23 -24.52 0.34
N VAL A 29 10.59 -23.52 0.93
CA VAL A 29 9.69 -22.64 0.19
C VAL A 29 10.54 -21.97 -0.88
N SER A 30 10.46 -22.45 -2.11
CA SER A 30 11.10 -21.79 -3.23
C SER A 30 10.52 -20.38 -3.34
N LYS A 31 11.36 -19.36 -3.27
CA LYS A 31 10.92 -17.98 -3.50
C LYS A 31 10.29 -17.91 -4.89
N LYS A 32 9.01 -17.55 -4.96
CA LYS A 32 8.39 -17.21 -6.23
C LYS A 32 8.98 -15.88 -6.67
N VAL A 33 9.55 -15.83 -7.87
CA VAL A 33 10.12 -14.62 -8.46
C VAL A 33 9.26 -14.24 -9.65
N LEU A 34 8.77 -13.00 -9.67
CA LEU A 34 8.08 -12.40 -10.80
C LEU A 34 9.03 -11.36 -11.42
N ASN A 35 9.34 -11.52 -12.70
CA ASN A 35 10.13 -10.54 -13.46
C ASN A 35 9.14 -9.70 -14.28
N LEU A 36 9.11 -8.41 -14.00
CA LEU A 36 8.32 -7.43 -14.74
C LEU A 36 9.24 -6.57 -15.60
N MET A 37 8.73 -6.12 -16.73
CA MET A 37 9.42 -5.21 -17.63
C MET A 37 8.59 -3.93 -17.73
N GLU A 38 9.24 -2.79 -17.53
CA GLU A 38 8.67 -1.46 -17.68
C GLU A 38 9.17 -0.79 -18.96
N ASN A 39 8.41 0.18 -19.46
CA ASN A 39 8.75 0.92 -20.67
C ASN A 39 9.86 1.96 -20.47
N SER A 40 10.11 2.35 -19.23
CA SER A 40 11.09 3.35 -18.83
C SER A 40 11.70 3.01 -17.48
N GLU A 41 12.75 3.71 -17.12
CA GLU A 41 13.30 3.62 -15.76
C GLU A 41 12.35 4.27 -14.74
N ILE A 42 12.40 3.78 -13.50
CA ILE A 42 11.65 4.34 -12.37
C ILE A 42 12.28 5.70 -12.03
N GLY A 43 11.54 6.78 -12.26
CA GLY A 43 12.01 8.15 -12.03
C GLY A 43 12.07 8.50 -10.55
N SER A 44 11.09 8.06 -9.75
CA SER A 44 11.02 8.32 -8.31
C SER A 44 10.20 7.26 -7.57
N MET A 45 10.66 6.92 -6.37
CA MET A 45 9.86 6.15 -5.40
C MET A 45 9.23 7.05 -4.30
N ASP A 46 9.45 8.35 -4.37
CA ASP A 46 8.74 9.32 -3.51
C ASP A 46 7.41 9.69 -4.16
N SER A 47 6.30 9.36 -3.50
CA SER A 47 4.95 9.47 -4.04
C SER A 47 4.56 10.90 -4.46
N ILE A 48 5.09 11.93 -3.81
CA ILE A 48 4.77 13.32 -4.16
C ILE A 48 5.47 13.84 -5.44
N PHE A 49 6.56 13.18 -5.87
CA PHE A 49 7.33 13.57 -7.06
C PHE A 49 7.05 12.68 -8.27
N THR A 50 6.26 11.64 -8.10
CA THR A 50 5.92 10.69 -9.17
C THR A 50 4.99 11.33 -10.19
N GLN A 51 5.28 11.14 -11.49
CA GLN A 51 4.42 11.58 -12.59
C GLN A 51 4.48 10.65 -13.81
N ASP A 52 5.34 9.64 -13.78
CA ASP A 52 5.50 8.65 -14.85
C ASP A 52 4.87 7.31 -14.48
N GLU A 53 4.43 6.56 -15.50
CA GLU A 53 3.72 5.29 -15.32
C GLU A 53 4.58 4.23 -14.63
N ALA A 54 5.87 4.11 -14.99
CA ALA A 54 6.75 3.11 -14.42
C ALA A 54 6.93 3.31 -12.90
N SER A 55 7.07 4.58 -12.46
CA SER A 55 7.15 4.92 -11.04
C SER A 55 5.82 4.65 -10.31
N ILE A 56 4.67 5.00 -10.92
CA ILE A 56 3.34 4.73 -10.34
C ILE A 56 3.13 3.22 -10.18
N ASN A 57 3.46 2.43 -11.23
CA ASN A 57 3.34 0.97 -11.20
C ASN A 57 4.24 0.37 -10.11
N ALA A 58 5.50 0.79 -10.02
CA ALA A 58 6.40 0.33 -8.98
C ALA A 58 5.90 0.65 -7.58
N GLN A 59 5.42 1.88 -7.36
CA GLN A 59 4.87 2.31 -6.08
C GLN A 59 3.62 1.52 -5.69
N SER A 60 2.71 1.27 -6.62
CA SER A 60 1.48 0.50 -6.37
C SER A 60 1.75 -0.96 -5.98
N ASN A 61 2.95 -1.48 -6.27
CA ASN A 61 3.37 -2.83 -5.87
C ASN A 61 4.08 -2.89 -4.50
N VAL A 62 4.50 -1.75 -3.94
CA VAL A 62 5.29 -1.71 -2.69
C VAL A 62 4.68 -0.82 -1.61
N PHE A 63 3.79 0.10 -1.97
CA PHE A 63 3.05 0.95 -1.04
C PHE A 63 1.57 0.62 -1.07
N GLU A 64 0.87 0.95 -0.01
CA GLU A 64 -0.56 0.81 0.12
C GLU A 64 -1.18 2.16 0.47
N GLY A 65 -2.12 2.63 -0.36
CA GLY A 65 -2.92 3.82 -0.07
C GLY A 65 -4.04 3.54 0.92
N LEU A 66 -4.86 4.54 1.22
CA LEU A 66 -6.08 4.34 2.04
C LEU A 66 -7.04 3.36 1.36
N TYR A 67 -7.19 3.50 0.05
CA TYR A 67 -8.05 2.68 -0.80
C TYR A 67 -7.27 2.23 -2.03
N GLN A 68 -7.79 1.22 -2.72
CA GLN A 68 -7.25 0.71 -3.98
C GLN A 68 -8.39 0.29 -4.91
N LEU A 69 -8.10 0.08 -6.18
CA LEU A 69 -9.05 -0.49 -7.13
C LEU A 69 -8.87 -2.02 -7.18
N ASP A 70 -9.96 -2.75 -7.20
CA ASP A 70 -9.94 -4.19 -7.45
C ASP A 70 -9.86 -4.52 -8.95
N GLU A 71 -9.89 -5.81 -9.31
CA GLU A 71 -9.84 -6.29 -10.70
C GLU A 71 -11.04 -5.83 -11.57
N LYS A 72 -12.06 -5.22 -10.97
CA LYS A 72 -13.26 -4.69 -11.63
C LYS A 72 -13.36 -3.18 -11.55
N ASP A 73 -12.23 -2.51 -11.24
CA ASP A 73 -12.15 -1.06 -11.02
C ASP A 73 -13.08 -0.56 -9.90
N GLN A 74 -13.43 -1.42 -8.94
CA GLN A 74 -14.21 -1.02 -7.79
C GLN A 74 -13.27 -0.58 -6.66
N LEU A 75 -13.63 0.55 -6.03
CA LEU A 75 -12.87 1.06 -4.91
C LEU A 75 -13.08 0.19 -3.67
N ILE A 76 -12.00 -0.34 -3.13
CA ILE A 76 -11.99 -1.17 -1.93
C ILE A 76 -11.02 -0.60 -0.88
N PRO A 77 -11.25 -0.87 0.42
CA PRO A 77 -10.31 -0.52 1.49
C PRO A 77 -8.96 -1.21 1.29
N ALA A 78 -7.88 -0.51 1.66
CA ALA A 78 -6.50 -0.99 1.65
C ALA A 78 -5.86 -0.76 3.03
N ALA A 79 -5.13 0.32 3.26
CA ALA A 79 -4.70 0.70 4.61
C ALA A 79 -5.88 1.16 5.49
N ALA A 80 -6.97 1.66 4.88
CA ALA A 80 -8.22 1.86 5.59
C ALA A 80 -8.87 0.52 5.95
N LYS A 81 -9.52 0.45 7.11
CA LYS A 81 -10.25 -0.73 7.58
C LYS A 81 -11.59 -0.91 6.86
N GLU A 82 -12.22 0.19 6.47
CA GLU A 82 -13.54 0.26 5.87
C GLU A 82 -13.69 1.54 5.02
N MET A 83 -14.81 1.72 4.34
CA MET A 83 -15.13 2.97 3.65
C MET A 83 -15.29 4.10 4.67
N PRO A 84 -15.03 5.37 4.30
CA PRO A 84 -15.02 6.48 5.23
C PRO A 84 -16.42 6.78 5.78
N GLU A 85 -16.51 7.21 7.03
CA GLU A 85 -17.69 7.88 7.55
C GLU A 85 -17.70 9.33 7.00
N ILE A 86 -18.79 9.71 6.33
CA ILE A 86 -18.92 11.04 5.70
C ILE A 86 -20.01 11.81 6.44
N SER A 87 -19.71 13.07 6.82
CA SER A 87 -20.69 13.96 7.45
C SER A 87 -21.86 14.29 6.51
N GLU A 88 -23.00 14.70 7.05
CA GLU A 88 -24.20 15.02 6.28
C GLU A 88 -23.99 16.13 5.24
N ASP A 89 -23.08 17.07 5.51
CA ASP A 89 -22.71 18.15 4.58
C ASP A 89 -21.68 17.70 3.51
N GLY A 90 -21.24 16.42 3.53
CA GLY A 90 -20.31 15.84 2.58
C GLY A 90 -18.89 16.39 2.65
N LYS A 91 -18.53 17.10 3.74
CA LYS A 91 -17.23 17.78 3.84
C LYS A 91 -16.24 17.11 4.79
N ARG A 92 -16.68 16.36 5.78
CA ARG A 92 -15.81 15.71 6.74
C ARG A 92 -15.82 14.22 6.52
N TYR A 93 -14.62 13.68 6.38
CA TYR A 93 -14.34 12.26 6.18
C TYR A 93 -13.58 11.75 7.40
N THR A 94 -14.13 10.75 8.08
CA THR A 94 -13.43 10.04 9.15
C THR A 94 -13.06 8.66 8.63
N ILE A 95 -11.77 8.37 8.60
CA ILE A 95 -11.20 7.16 8.01
C ILE A 95 -10.49 6.38 9.10
N LYS A 96 -10.94 5.17 9.36
CA LYS A 96 -10.30 4.24 10.31
C LYS A 96 -9.27 3.40 9.58
N LEU A 97 -8.06 3.31 10.11
CA LEU A 97 -6.99 2.51 9.57
C LEU A 97 -7.00 1.09 10.17
N ARG A 98 -6.40 0.15 9.46
CA ARG A 98 -6.06 -1.16 10.01
C ARG A 98 -4.90 -0.99 11.00
N GLU A 99 -4.92 -1.76 12.09
CA GLU A 99 -3.90 -1.72 13.13
C GLU A 99 -2.71 -2.66 12.86
N ASP A 100 -2.83 -3.54 11.86
CA ASP A 100 -1.83 -4.53 11.48
C ASP A 100 -0.85 -4.03 10.40
N GLY A 101 -1.09 -2.84 9.83
CA GLY A 101 -0.24 -2.22 8.82
C GLY A 101 1.15 -1.91 9.37
N LYS A 102 2.20 -2.30 8.62
CA LYS A 102 3.60 -2.07 9.02
C LYS A 102 4.44 -1.61 7.86
N TRP A 103 5.34 -0.70 8.16
CA TRP A 103 6.45 -0.35 7.29
C TRP A 103 7.47 -1.49 7.23
N SER A 104 8.32 -1.50 6.20
CA SER A 104 9.37 -2.50 6.02
C SER A 104 10.42 -2.53 7.14
N ASN A 105 10.56 -1.45 7.90
CA ASN A 105 11.41 -1.36 9.08
C ASN A 105 10.74 -1.92 10.36
N GLY A 106 9.45 -2.29 10.28
CA GLY A 106 8.67 -2.85 11.38
C GLY A 106 7.81 -1.84 12.15
N ASP A 107 7.95 -0.54 11.90
CA ASP A 107 7.11 0.50 12.49
C ASP A 107 5.65 0.31 12.07
N ALA A 108 4.70 0.73 12.92
CA ALA A 108 3.29 0.75 12.57
C ALA A 108 3.02 1.83 11.51
N VAL A 109 2.11 1.54 10.56
CA VAL A 109 1.54 2.57 9.68
C VAL A 109 0.42 3.26 10.45
N THR A 110 0.53 4.58 10.58
CA THR A 110 -0.39 5.38 11.39
C THR A 110 -1.04 6.51 10.58
N ALA A 111 -2.08 7.12 11.15
CA ALA A 111 -2.71 8.30 10.57
C ALA A 111 -1.72 9.48 10.41
N ASN A 112 -0.69 9.56 11.27
CA ASN A 112 0.33 10.59 11.15
C ASN A 112 1.18 10.44 9.89
N ASP A 113 1.39 9.24 9.36
CA ASP A 113 2.12 9.02 8.11
C ASP A 113 1.37 9.63 6.90
N PHE A 114 0.04 9.58 6.91
CA PHE A 114 -0.80 10.24 5.91
C PHE A 114 -0.80 11.76 6.10
N VAL A 115 -0.94 12.25 7.33
CA VAL A 115 -0.87 13.69 7.64
C VAL A 115 0.47 14.27 7.19
N PHE A 116 1.57 13.60 7.48
CA PHE A 116 2.90 14.01 7.06
C PHE A 116 3.02 14.07 5.52
N ALA A 117 2.63 12.98 4.83
CA ALA A 117 2.71 12.89 3.37
C ALA A 117 1.90 14.00 2.67
N TRP A 118 0.66 14.24 3.13
CA TRP A 118 -0.22 15.22 2.49
C TRP A 118 0.20 16.67 2.77
N ARG A 119 0.73 16.96 3.96
CA ARG A 119 1.35 18.26 4.26
C ARG A 119 2.61 18.50 3.42
N LYS A 120 3.41 17.45 3.22
CA LYS A 120 4.56 17.47 2.33
C LYS A 120 4.14 17.71 0.87
N LEU A 121 3.07 17.05 0.40
CA LEU A 121 2.47 17.28 -0.92
C LEU A 121 1.97 18.72 -1.08
N ALA A 122 1.33 19.29 -0.06
CA ALA A 122 0.77 20.63 -0.06
C ALA A 122 1.84 21.74 -0.01
N ASN A 123 3.04 21.45 0.48
CA ASN A 123 4.08 22.44 0.70
C ASN A 123 4.69 22.92 -0.64
N PRO A 124 4.48 24.19 -1.05
CA PRO A 124 4.97 24.71 -2.34
C PRO A 124 6.48 24.64 -2.49
N LYS A 125 7.24 24.65 -1.38
CA LYS A 125 8.70 24.52 -1.39
C LYS A 125 9.18 23.18 -1.93
N ASN A 126 8.34 22.14 -1.85
CA ASN A 126 8.66 20.81 -2.36
C ASN A 126 8.44 20.69 -3.87
N GLN A 127 7.70 21.62 -4.49
CA GLN A 127 7.40 21.59 -5.93
C GLN A 127 6.83 20.23 -6.39
N ALA A 128 5.95 19.64 -5.57
CA ALA A 128 5.32 18.36 -5.85
C ALA A 128 4.46 18.45 -7.13
N ASN A 129 4.45 17.36 -7.94
CA ASN A 129 3.79 17.40 -9.25
C ASN A 129 2.26 17.49 -9.15
N TYR A 130 1.66 16.88 -8.14
CA TYR A 130 0.20 16.74 -7.99
C TYR A 130 -0.39 17.61 -6.88
N PHE A 131 0.32 18.66 -6.42
CA PHE A 131 -0.17 19.54 -5.37
C PHE A 131 -1.54 20.16 -5.69
N PHE A 132 -1.83 20.39 -6.97
CA PHE A 132 -3.10 20.98 -7.45
C PHE A 132 -4.32 20.13 -7.11
N LEU A 133 -4.17 18.83 -6.82
CA LEU A 133 -5.27 17.96 -6.37
C LEU A 133 -5.83 18.36 -5.00
N LEU A 134 -5.07 19.12 -4.23
CA LEU A 134 -5.49 19.63 -2.93
C LEU A 134 -6.27 20.93 -3.06
N GLU A 135 -6.08 21.68 -4.17
CA GLU A 135 -6.72 22.98 -4.39
C GLU A 135 -8.23 22.85 -4.60
N GLY A 136 -8.99 23.64 -3.87
CA GLY A 136 -10.46 23.59 -3.91
C GLY A 136 -11.07 22.26 -3.47
N THR A 137 -10.25 21.36 -2.92
CA THR A 137 -10.63 20.03 -2.46
C THR A 137 -10.48 19.94 -0.95
N ILE A 138 -9.26 19.86 -0.44
CA ILE A 138 -9.00 19.81 1.01
C ILE A 138 -8.97 21.22 1.58
N LEU A 139 -9.57 21.42 2.74
CA LEU A 139 -9.62 22.71 3.43
C LEU A 139 -8.22 23.33 3.53
N ASN A 140 -8.11 24.59 3.17
CA ASN A 140 -6.90 25.39 3.07
C ASN A 140 -5.91 24.96 1.96
N GLY A 141 -6.19 23.93 1.17
CA GLY A 141 -5.30 23.46 0.10
C GLY A 141 -4.88 24.60 -0.83
N THR A 142 -5.84 25.37 -1.35
CA THR A 142 -5.56 26.51 -2.23
C THR A 142 -4.75 27.63 -1.55
N ALA A 143 -5.03 27.93 -0.27
CA ALA A 143 -4.32 28.98 0.45
C ALA A 143 -2.86 28.59 0.75
N ILE A 144 -2.62 27.30 1.00
CA ILE A 144 -1.27 26.77 1.23
C ILE A 144 -0.44 26.81 -0.06
N THR A 145 -1.01 26.36 -1.18
CA THR A 145 -0.30 26.37 -2.46
C THR A 145 0.04 27.78 -2.96
N LYS A 146 -0.71 28.80 -2.50
CA LYS A 146 -0.44 30.21 -2.73
C LYS A 146 0.46 30.85 -1.67
N GLU A 147 0.99 30.08 -0.75
CA GLU A 147 1.82 30.56 0.38
C GLU A 147 1.11 31.53 1.33
N GLU A 148 -0.23 31.54 1.35
CA GLU A 148 -1.05 32.35 2.25
C GLU A 148 -1.23 31.68 3.61
N LYS A 149 -1.01 30.35 3.69
CA LYS A 149 -1.10 29.51 4.89
C LYS A 149 0.04 28.51 4.97
N ALA A 150 0.32 28.03 6.19
CA ALA A 150 1.31 27.00 6.43
C ALA A 150 0.77 25.61 6.08
N PRO A 151 1.63 24.64 5.65
CA PRO A 151 1.21 23.26 5.34
C PRO A 151 0.53 22.55 6.53
N GLU A 152 0.86 22.93 7.76
CA GLU A 152 0.29 22.43 9.00
C GLU A 152 -1.20 22.75 9.15
N GLU A 153 -1.69 23.78 8.44
CA GLU A 153 -3.10 24.21 8.43
C GLU A 153 -3.97 23.45 7.42
N LEU A 154 -3.38 22.51 6.65
CA LEU A 154 -4.15 21.64 5.74
C LEU A 154 -5.24 20.92 6.51
N GLY A 155 -6.44 20.82 5.92
CA GLY A 155 -7.60 20.17 6.51
C GLY A 155 -7.46 18.65 6.68
N VAL A 156 -6.32 18.19 7.21
CA VAL A 156 -6.04 16.80 7.52
C VAL A 156 -5.41 16.69 8.90
N LYS A 157 -5.89 15.76 9.73
CA LYS A 157 -5.33 15.51 11.05
C LYS A 157 -5.52 14.06 11.48
N ALA A 158 -4.60 13.55 12.28
CA ALA A 158 -4.78 12.33 13.03
C ALA A 158 -5.58 12.66 14.31
N LEU A 159 -6.70 11.96 14.53
CA LEU A 159 -7.46 12.04 15.78
C LEU A 159 -6.82 11.14 16.85
N ASP A 160 -6.29 10.02 16.41
CA ASP A 160 -5.46 9.06 17.12
C ASP A 160 -4.56 8.34 16.10
N ASP A 161 -3.80 7.33 16.54
CA ASP A 161 -2.85 6.62 15.66
C ASP A 161 -3.52 5.92 14.47
N TYR A 162 -4.81 5.57 14.56
CA TYR A 162 -5.54 4.81 13.55
C TYR A 162 -6.82 5.49 13.06
N THR A 163 -6.99 6.77 13.36
CA THR A 163 -8.13 7.54 12.89
C THR A 163 -7.67 8.82 12.22
N LEU A 164 -7.88 8.92 10.92
CA LEU A 164 -7.60 10.09 10.09
C LEU A 164 -8.89 10.87 9.86
N GLU A 165 -8.88 12.17 10.11
CA GLU A 165 -9.95 13.08 9.73
C GLU A 165 -9.49 14.01 8.62
N VAL A 166 -10.32 14.12 7.56
CA VAL A 166 -10.11 15.04 6.46
C VAL A 166 -11.30 15.98 6.34
N THR A 167 -11.02 17.26 6.23
CA THR A 167 -12.04 18.29 5.98
C THR A 167 -11.87 18.87 4.58
N LEU A 168 -12.95 18.91 3.79
CA LEU A 168 -12.96 19.46 2.46
C LEU A 168 -13.48 20.93 2.46
N GLU A 169 -13.07 21.72 1.48
CA GLU A 169 -13.62 23.08 1.26
C GLU A 169 -15.09 23.02 0.82
N LYS A 170 -15.43 22.05 0.00
CA LYS A 170 -16.77 21.77 -0.53
C LYS A 170 -16.98 20.27 -0.68
N PRO A 171 -18.21 19.78 -0.78
CA PRO A 171 -18.46 18.38 -1.09
C PRO A 171 -17.85 17.99 -2.43
N VAL A 172 -17.06 16.90 -2.44
CA VAL A 172 -16.39 16.36 -3.64
C VAL A 172 -16.77 14.89 -3.78
N PRO A 173 -17.72 14.53 -4.66
CA PRO A 173 -18.26 13.16 -4.75
C PRO A 173 -17.20 12.09 -5.09
N TYR A 174 -16.15 12.46 -5.80
CA TYR A 174 -15.06 11.56 -6.21
C TYR A 174 -13.86 11.58 -5.25
N PHE A 175 -13.95 12.27 -4.10
CA PHE A 175 -12.81 12.42 -3.19
C PHE A 175 -12.24 11.09 -2.73
N THR A 176 -13.10 10.13 -2.36
CA THR A 176 -12.64 8.81 -1.92
C THR A 176 -11.83 8.09 -3.00
N SER A 177 -12.18 8.27 -4.28
CA SER A 177 -11.43 7.69 -5.40
C SER A 177 -10.03 8.31 -5.57
N LEU A 178 -9.86 9.60 -5.24
CA LEU A 178 -8.55 10.24 -5.24
C LEU A 178 -7.59 9.59 -4.23
N LEU A 179 -8.11 9.06 -3.13
CA LEU A 179 -7.31 8.45 -2.07
C LEU A 179 -6.69 7.09 -2.45
N ALA A 180 -7.05 6.56 -3.62
CA ALA A 180 -6.39 5.40 -4.23
C ALA A 180 -5.19 5.79 -5.12
N PHE A 181 -4.98 7.08 -5.37
CA PHE A 181 -3.90 7.57 -6.23
C PHE A 181 -2.62 7.79 -5.45
N SER A 182 -1.48 7.43 -6.04
CA SER A 182 -0.18 7.39 -5.36
C SER A 182 0.28 8.68 -4.65
N PRO A 183 -0.03 9.91 -5.10
CA PRO A 183 0.32 11.12 -4.36
C PRO A 183 -0.30 11.21 -2.96
N PHE A 184 -1.38 10.44 -2.70
CA PHE A 184 -2.04 10.35 -1.40
C PHE A 184 -1.54 9.19 -0.55
N PHE A 185 -0.53 8.45 -0.99
CA PHE A 185 0.06 7.35 -0.20
C PHE A 185 0.78 7.89 1.04
N PRO A 186 0.84 7.10 2.12
CA PRO A 186 1.51 7.52 3.34
C PRO A 186 3.03 7.56 3.14
N GLN A 187 3.72 8.32 3.98
CA GLN A 187 5.18 8.35 4.06
C GLN A 187 5.63 8.26 5.51
N ASN A 188 6.60 7.40 5.79
CA ASN A 188 7.21 7.33 7.11
C ASN A 188 8.16 8.52 7.30
N GLU A 189 7.79 9.44 8.22
CA GLU A 189 8.55 10.66 8.47
C GLU A 189 9.98 10.36 8.93
N ALA A 190 10.18 9.32 9.73
CA ALA A 190 11.51 8.95 10.23
C ALA A 190 12.45 8.45 9.12
N PHE A 191 11.90 7.89 8.04
CA PHE A 191 12.68 7.42 6.91
C PHE A 191 13.00 8.56 5.92
N VAL A 192 12.13 9.55 5.79
CA VAL A 192 12.25 10.64 4.80
C VAL A 192 13.16 11.77 5.29
N LYS A 193 13.38 11.89 6.61
CA LYS A 193 14.32 12.84 7.23
C LYS A 193 15.76 12.33 7.15
#